data_74193f84b1df638716fe459dd4ff0f43
#
_entry.id   74193f84b1df638716fe459dd4ff0f43
#
_cell.length_a   1.000
_cell.length_b   1.000
_cell.length_c   1.000
_cell.angle_alpha   90.00
_cell.angle_beta   90.00
_cell.angle_gamma   90.00
#
_symmetry.space_group_name_H-M   'P 1'
#
loop_
_entity.id
_entity.type
_entity.pdbx_description
1 polymer ?
#
loop_
_entity_poly.entity_id
_entity_poly.type
_entity_poly.pdbx_seq_one_letter_code
_entity_poly.pdbx_strand_id
1 'polypeptide(L)'
;LSRAGLAPGSDAHVFEFRTRALYNPNLEEINSILPGLMALSLSMPTISAALSLAREKEEGTLESLIATPIRRYQLLAGKVIPYILVGLLDVLLFVGIGLIAYGVPFRGRLLDLIVFSGLFLLANLGISLLISSLVRTQMAALVIAGFLLTLPVINESGLFRPLYAMPPDARMQALLWPATHYVAITRGIFLKGVGIQALLGNGLFLLVFGLVLNGLAVWRFRKKLS
;
A
#
# COMPACT_ATOMS: atom_id res chain seq x y z
N LEU A 1 -32.11 -1.91 -45.17
CA LEU A 1 -33.30 -2.78 -45.26
C LEU A 1 -32.92 -4.03 -46.02
N SER A 2 -32.39 -5.05 -45.38
CA SER A 2 -32.40 -6.42 -45.91
C SER A 2 -32.53 -7.39 -44.72
N ARG A 3 -33.73 -7.90 -44.48
CA ARG A 3 -33.99 -9.05 -43.64
C ARG A 3 -33.40 -10.27 -44.34
N ALA A 4 -32.22 -10.71 -43.92
CA ALA A 4 -31.76 -12.06 -44.26
C ALA A 4 -32.62 -13.06 -43.48
N GLY A 5 -33.44 -13.82 -44.19
CA GLY A 5 -34.30 -14.87 -43.64
C GLY A 5 -33.46 -15.98 -43.01
N LEU A 6 -33.59 -16.13 -41.74
CA LEU A 6 -33.13 -17.31 -41.02
C LEU A 6 -34.14 -18.43 -41.31
N ALA A 7 -33.64 -19.53 -41.86
CA ALA A 7 -34.44 -20.72 -42.10
C ALA A 7 -35.02 -21.28 -40.79
N PRO A 8 -36.31 -21.69 -40.77
CA PRO A 8 -36.89 -22.34 -39.60
C PRO A 8 -36.33 -23.76 -39.49
N GLY A 9 -35.45 -24.01 -38.52
CA GLY A 9 -34.94 -25.37 -38.27
C GLY A 9 -33.49 -25.48 -37.78
N SER A 10 -32.78 -24.37 -37.57
CA SER A 10 -31.49 -24.44 -36.87
C SER A 10 -31.74 -24.23 -35.38
N ASP A 11 -31.73 -25.30 -34.60
CA ASP A 11 -31.47 -25.26 -33.16
C ASP A 11 -30.05 -24.73 -32.93
N ALA A 12 -29.85 -23.45 -33.26
CA ALA A 12 -28.65 -22.73 -32.90
C ALA A 12 -28.70 -22.64 -31.39
N HIS A 13 -28.02 -23.55 -30.70
CA HIS A 13 -27.73 -23.40 -29.29
C HIS A 13 -27.00 -22.07 -29.14
N VAL A 14 -27.76 -21.03 -28.84
CA VAL A 14 -27.21 -19.71 -28.45
C VAL A 14 -26.54 -19.92 -27.10
N PHE A 15 -25.24 -20.08 -27.13
CA PHE A 15 -24.46 -20.11 -25.90
C PHE A 15 -24.57 -18.73 -25.23
N GLU A 16 -25.42 -18.61 -24.23
CA GLU A 16 -25.55 -17.40 -23.42
C GLU A 16 -24.39 -17.40 -22.40
N PHE A 17 -23.34 -16.66 -22.71
CA PHE A 17 -22.25 -16.43 -21.73
C PHE A 17 -22.72 -15.49 -20.63
N ARG A 18 -23.09 -16.05 -19.48
CA ARG A 18 -23.38 -15.28 -18.27
C ARG A 18 -22.10 -15.13 -17.45
N THR A 19 -21.43 -14.02 -17.58
CA THR A 19 -20.33 -13.66 -16.69
C THR A 19 -20.89 -13.33 -15.31
N ARG A 20 -20.47 -14.07 -14.28
CA ARG A 20 -20.86 -13.83 -12.89
C ARG A 20 -19.65 -13.41 -12.08
N ALA A 21 -19.66 -12.18 -11.58
CA ALA A 21 -18.65 -11.71 -10.62
C ALA A 21 -18.94 -12.31 -9.23
N LEU A 22 -18.11 -13.27 -8.80
CA LEU A 22 -18.37 -14.04 -7.55
C LEU A 22 -18.27 -13.18 -6.28
N TYR A 23 -17.41 -12.18 -6.27
CA TYR A 23 -17.11 -11.38 -5.07
C TYR A 23 -17.70 -9.96 -5.10
N ASN A 24 -18.19 -9.52 -6.26
CA ASN A 24 -18.88 -8.24 -6.46
C ASN A 24 -20.05 -8.44 -7.44
N PRO A 25 -21.16 -9.08 -7.02
CA PRO A 25 -22.29 -9.44 -7.88
C PRO A 25 -22.94 -8.23 -8.57
N ASN A 26 -22.96 -7.08 -7.88
CA ASN A 26 -23.57 -5.85 -8.37
C ASN A 26 -22.61 -5.03 -9.24
N LEU A 27 -21.37 -5.48 -9.43
CA LEU A 27 -20.31 -4.77 -10.17
C LEU A 27 -20.07 -3.34 -9.66
N GLU A 28 -20.26 -3.12 -8.35
CA GLU A 28 -20.02 -1.82 -7.73
C GLU A 28 -18.52 -1.55 -7.68
N GLU A 29 -18.07 -0.55 -8.41
CA GLU A 29 -16.66 -0.17 -8.49
C GLU A 29 -16.06 0.17 -7.12
N ILE A 30 -16.87 0.78 -6.25
CA ILE A 30 -16.45 1.18 -4.90
C ILE A 30 -15.95 0.00 -4.07
N ASN A 31 -16.57 -1.19 -4.20
CA ASN A 31 -16.17 -2.39 -3.49
C ASN A 31 -14.74 -2.84 -3.86
N SER A 32 -14.31 -2.58 -5.09
CA SER A 32 -12.96 -2.92 -5.56
C SER A 32 -11.93 -1.81 -5.33
N ILE A 33 -12.37 -0.56 -5.40
CA ILE A 33 -11.50 0.62 -5.30
C ILE A 33 -11.19 0.94 -3.84
N LEU A 34 -12.20 0.96 -2.95
CA LEU A 34 -12.04 1.39 -1.57
C LEU A 34 -10.96 0.61 -0.81
N PRO A 35 -10.88 -0.74 -0.85
CA PRO A 35 -9.77 -1.45 -0.21
C PRO A 35 -8.41 -1.08 -0.75
N GLY A 36 -8.32 -0.71 -2.04
CA GLY A 36 -7.08 -0.26 -2.66
C GLY A 36 -6.70 1.18 -2.29
N LEU A 37 -7.69 2.07 -2.08
CA LEU A 37 -7.45 3.45 -1.62
C LEU A 37 -6.81 3.50 -0.24
N MET A 38 -6.97 2.47 0.59
CA MET A 38 -6.26 2.36 1.86
C MET A 38 -4.73 2.41 1.67
N ALA A 39 -4.19 1.82 0.59
CA ALA A 39 -2.76 1.90 0.31
C ALA A 39 -2.32 3.35 0.05
N LEU A 40 -3.15 4.13 -0.63
CA LEU A 40 -2.89 5.53 -0.90
C LEU A 40 -2.97 6.38 0.39
N SER A 41 -4.00 6.18 1.21
CA SER A 41 -4.17 6.86 2.49
C SER A 41 -2.98 6.60 3.41
N LEU A 42 -2.57 5.35 3.58
CA LEU A 42 -1.45 4.95 4.42
C LEU A 42 -0.09 5.47 3.92
N SER A 43 0.00 5.94 2.68
CA SER A 43 1.20 6.62 2.18
C SER A 43 1.38 8.01 2.81
N MET A 44 0.30 8.68 3.23
CA MET A 44 0.36 10.03 3.80
C MET A 44 1.14 10.13 5.11
N PRO A 45 0.87 9.30 6.15
CA PRO A 45 1.69 9.33 7.36
C PRO A 45 3.15 8.95 7.08
N THR A 46 3.42 8.10 6.10
CA THR A 46 4.80 7.72 5.77
C THR A 46 5.55 8.84 5.02
N ILE A 47 4.88 9.62 4.17
CA ILE A 47 5.43 10.85 3.58
C ILE A 47 5.73 11.86 4.69
N SER A 48 4.81 12.05 5.64
CA SER A 48 5.01 12.95 6.78
C SER A 48 6.22 12.56 7.62
N ALA A 49 6.50 11.27 7.78
CA ALA A 49 7.70 10.78 8.44
C ALA A 49 8.99 11.20 7.70
N ALA A 50 9.00 11.11 6.36
CA ALA A 50 10.14 11.55 5.55
C ALA A 50 10.39 13.05 5.70
N LEU A 51 9.31 13.86 5.71
CA LEU A 51 9.38 15.31 5.90
C LEU A 51 9.92 15.69 7.27
N SER A 52 9.40 15.07 8.33
CA SER A 52 9.83 15.35 9.71
C SER A 52 11.33 15.13 9.88
N LEU A 53 11.86 14.01 9.36
CA LEU A 53 13.29 13.71 9.43
C LEU A 53 14.14 14.64 8.55
N ALA A 54 13.64 15.03 7.37
CA ALA A 54 14.36 15.96 6.51
C ALA A 54 14.39 17.37 7.13
N ARG A 55 13.30 17.79 7.77
CA ARG A 55 13.21 19.07 8.50
C ARG A 55 14.24 19.17 9.61
N GLU A 56 14.34 18.15 10.46
CA GLU A 56 15.33 18.15 11.54
C GLU A 56 16.77 18.23 11.05
N LYS A 57 17.02 17.67 9.87
CA LYS A 57 18.31 17.76 9.20
C LYS A 57 18.57 19.17 8.65
N GLU A 58 17.55 19.81 8.07
CA GLU A 58 17.61 21.16 7.52
C GLU A 58 17.81 22.21 8.62
N GLU A 59 17.16 22.03 9.76
CA GLU A 59 17.25 22.90 10.92
C GLU A 59 18.49 22.62 11.82
N GLY A 60 19.28 21.56 11.52
CA GLY A 60 20.45 21.18 12.31
C GLY A 60 20.14 20.54 13.67
N THR A 61 18.87 20.35 14.01
CA THR A 61 18.44 19.79 15.30
C THR A 61 18.76 18.30 15.44
N LEU A 62 18.96 17.60 14.31
CA LEU A 62 19.38 16.21 14.30
C LEU A 62 20.74 15.99 14.98
N GLU A 63 21.69 16.93 14.81
CA GLU A 63 23.02 16.86 15.43
C GLU A 63 22.94 16.96 16.96
N SER A 64 22.06 17.82 17.46
CA SER A 64 21.82 17.94 18.90
C SER A 64 21.20 16.67 19.51
N LEU A 65 20.30 16.01 18.78
CA LEU A 65 19.70 14.73 19.20
C LEU A 65 20.73 13.59 19.25
N ILE A 66 21.69 13.60 18.33
CA ILE A 66 22.75 12.58 18.25
C ILE A 66 23.79 12.79 19.36
N ALA A 67 23.98 14.00 19.83
CA ALA A 67 24.86 14.31 20.96
C ALA A 67 24.32 13.78 22.30
N THR A 68 23.06 13.36 22.36
CA THR A 68 22.48 12.72 23.55
C THR A 68 22.90 11.25 23.66
N PRO A 69 22.93 10.65 24.89
CA PRO A 69 23.32 9.24 25.09
C PRO A 69 22.28 8.22 24.60
N ILE A 70 21.38 8.62 23.71
CA ILE A 70 20.33 7.77 23.14
C ILE A 70 20.90 6.91 22.00
N ARG A 71 20.59 5.63 21.99
CA ARG A 71 20.99 4.74 20.90
C ARG A 71 20.22 5.07 19.62
N ARG A 72 20.89 5.05 18.48
CA ARG A 72 20.34 5.46 17.17
C ARG A 72 19.06 4.74 16.78
N TYR A 73 18.94 3.44 17.08
CA TYR A 73 17.71 2.69 16.82
C TYR A 73 16.54 3.17 17.68
N GLN A 74 16.82 3.64 18.92
CA GLN A 74 15.80 4.22 19.80
C GLN A 74 15.29 5.56 19.26
N LEU A 75 16.19 6.39 18.72
CA LEU A 75 15.82 7.63 18.06
C LEU A 75 14.90 7.37 16.85
N LEU A 76 15.31 6.45 15.98
CA LEU A 76 14.52 6.12 14.78
C LEU A 76 13.20 5.43 15.14
N ALA A 77 13.21 4.49 16.09
CA ALA A 77 12.00 3.84 16.58
C ALA A 77 11.01 4.84 17.18
N GLY A 78 11.51 5.77 18.02
CA GLY A 78 10.69 6.83 18.63
C GLY A 78 10.01 7.72 17.58
N LYS A 79 10.62 7.90 16.41
CA LYS A 79 10.04 8.65 15.30
C LYS A 79 9.08 7.84 14.44
N VAL A 80 9.37 6.57 14.21
CA VAL A 80 8.57 5.68 13.37
C VAL A 80 7.27 5.28 14.05
N ILE A 81 7.30 5.00 15.36
CA ILE A 81 6.14 4.52 16.12
C ILE A 81 4.92 5.44 16.01
N PRO A 82 5.02 6.78 16.20
CA PRO A 82 3.86 7.66 16.06
C PRO A 82 3.20 7.57 14.68
N TYR A 83 3.98 7.46 13.59
CA TYR A 83 3.42 7.35 12.24
C TYR A 83 2.76 6.01 11.98
N ILE A 84 3.27 4.93 12.60
CA ILE A 84 2.58 3.63 12.57
C ILE A 84 1.23 3.74 13.29
N LEU A 85 1.20 4.35 14.47
CA LEU A 85 -0.06 4.51 15.23
C LEU A 85 -1.09 5.34 14.46
N VAL A 86 -0.67 6.47 13.87
CA VAL A 86 -1.53 7.30 13.02
C VAL A 86 -2.03 6.49 11.81
N GLY A 87 -1.16 5.75 11.14
CA GLY A 87 -1.56 4.90 10.02
C GLY A 87 -2.52 3.77 10.42
N LEU A 88 -2.34 3.16 11.58
CA LEU A 88 -3.28 2.15 12.08
C LEU A 88 -4.63 2.75 12.46
N LEU A 89 -4.67 3.96 13.00
CA LEU A 89 -5.92 4.71 13.23
C LEU A 89 -6.61 5.01 11.90
N ASP A 90 -5.86 5.40 10.87
CA ASP A 90 -6.39 5.63 9.53
C ASP A 90 -7.02 4.35 8.94
N VAL A 91 -6.42 3.17 9.15
CA VAL A 91 -7.04 1.88 8.79
C VAL A 91 -8.41 1.70 9.43
N LEU A 92 -8.54 1.98 10.74
CA LEU A 92 -9.81 1.84 11.46
C LEU A 92 -10.86 2.81 10.93
N LEU A 93 -10.47 4.05 10.64
CA LEU A 93 -11.34 5.06 10.02
C LEU A 93 -11.80 4.62 8.63
N PHE A 94 -10.88 4.11 7.80
CA PHE A 94 -11.22 3.61 6.46
C PHE A 94 -12.20 2.44 6.49
N VAL A 95 -12.00 1.49 7.41
CA VAL A 95 -12.93 0.37 7.62
C VAL A 95 -14.29 0.90 8.08
N GLY A 96 -14.30 1.81 9.05
CA GLY A 96 -15.55 2.41 9.56
C GLY A 96 -16.33 3.15 8.49
N ILE A 97 -15.67 4.01 7.72
CA ILE A 97 -16.28 4.75 6.61
C ILE A 97 -16.76 3.79 5.52
N GLY A 98 -15.93 2.80 5.17
CA GLY A 98 -16.27 1.80 4.16
C GLY A 98 -17.54 1.02 4.49
N LEU A 99 -17.68 0.58 5.75
CA LEU A 99 -18.86 -0.15 6.23
C LEU A 99 -20.09 0.73 6.35
N ILE A 100 -19.95 1.91 6.98
CA ILE A 100 -21.11 2.75 7.37
C ILE A 100 -21.58 3.61 6.21
N ALA A 101 -20.67 4.27 5.49
CA ALA A 101 -21.04 5.23 4.46
C ALA A 101 -21.24 4.58 3.07
N TYR A 102 -20.47 3.54 2.77
CA TYR A 102 -20.47 2.93 1.44
C TYR A 102 -21.01 1.50 1.40
N GLY A 103 -21.29 0.88 2.55
CA GLY A 103 -21.80 -0.49 2.60
C GLY A 103 -20.84 -1.54 2.03
N VAL A 104 -19.54 -1.25 1.94
CA VAL A 104 -18.53 -2.15 1.39
C VAL A 104 -18.42 -3.40 2.27
N PRO A 105 -18.53 -4.62 1.71
CA PRO A 105 -18.50 -5.83 2.50
C PRO A 105 -17.11 -6.04 3.13
N PHE A 106 -17.09 -6.23 4.45
CA PHE A 106 -15.90 -6.63 5.19
C PHE A 106 -16.05 -8.07 5.67
N ARG A 107 -15.50 -9.02 4.91
CA ARG A 107 -15.69 -10.46 5.15
C ARG A 107 -14.57 -11.11 5.96
N GLY A 108 -13.42 -10.46 6.07
CA GLY A 108 -12.24 -10.98 6.75
C GLY A 108 -12.18 -10.57 8.22
N ARG A 109 -11.01 -10.78 8.83
CA ARG A 109 -10.72 -10.43 10.23
C ARG A 109 -10.03 -9.07 10.31
N LEU A 110 -10.51 -8.19 11.17
CA LEU A 110 -9.89 -6.88 11.40
C LEU A 110 -8.45 -7.00 11.92
N LEU A 111 -8.18 -8.01 12.74
CA LEU A 111 -6.83 -8.25 13.25
C LEU A 111 -5.83 -8.53 12.13
N ASP A 112 -6.20 -9.35 11.14
CA ASP A 112 -5.35 -9.66 9.98
C ASP A 112 -5.07 -8.37 9.19
N LEU A 113 -6.09 -7.53 9.00
CA LEU A 113 -5.93 -6.25 8.33
C LEU A 113 -4.96 -5.33 9.08
N ILE A 114 -5.09 -5.21 10.41
CA ILE A 114 -4.20 -4.38 11.25
C ILE A 114 -2.76 -4.88 11.14
N VAL A 115 -2.52 -6.19 11.23
CA VAL A 115 -1.19 -6.78 11.12
C VAL A 115 -0.55 -6.48 9.77
N PHE A 116 -1.27 -6.75 8.68
CA PHE A 116 -0.73 -6.51 7.34
C PHE A 116 -0.58 -5.00 7.03
N SER A 117 -1.44 -4.15 7.56
CA SER A 117 -1.27 -2.69 7.45
C SER A 117 -0.04 -2.21 8.21
N GLY A 118 0.24 -2.78 9.39
CA GLY A 118 1.48 -2.52 10.12
C GLY A 118 2.74 -2.92 9.31
N LEU A 119 2.70 -4.06 8.61
CA LEU A 119 3.79 -4.50 7.74
C LEU A 119 3.96 -3.56 6.52
N PHE A 120 2.86 -3.10 5.94
CA PHE A 120 2.89 -2.14 4.84
C PHE A 120 3.44 -0.78 5.28
N LEU A 121 2.99 -0.28 6.44
CA LEU A 121 3.55 0.94 7.05
C LEU A 121 5.05 0.79 7.31
N LEU A 122 5.48 -0.35 7.86
CA LEU A 122 6.90 -0.63 8.06
C LEU A 122 7.70 -0.58 6.76
N ALA A 123 7.17 -1.15 5.67
CA ALA A 123 7.81 -1.13 4.36
C ALA A 123 7.92 0.30 3.80
N ASN A 124 6.84 1.07 3.84
CA ASN A 124 6.81 2.45 3.35
C ASN A 124 7.67 3.40 4.22
N LEU A 125 7.68 3.20 5.55
CA LEU A 125 8.56 3.96 6.44
C LEU A 125 10.04 3.69 6.16
N GLY A 126 10.40 2.45 5.77
CA GLY A 126 11.74 2.15 5.29
C GLY A 126 12.14 2.98 4.08
N ILE A 127 11.24 3.13 3.09
CA ILE A 127 11.45 4.01 1.95
C ILE A 127 11.60 5.47 2.41
N SER A 128 10.70 5.94 3.28
CA SER A 128 10.70 7.31 3.83
C SER A 128 11.99 7.66 4.56
N LEU A 129 12.49 6.74 5.39
CA LEU A 129 13.76 6.90 6.11
C LEU A 129 14.96 6.95 5.15
N LEU A 130 14.98 6.12 4.12
CA LEU A 130 16.02 6.17 3.10
C LEU A 130 15.99 7.48 2.33
N ILE A 131 14.83 7.95 1.89
CA ILE A 131 14.67 9.24 1.21
C ILE A 131 15.22 10.36 2.10
N SER A 132 14.76 10.45 3.35
CA SER A 132 15.22 11.48 4.28
C SER A 132 16.73 11.42 4.54
N SER A 133 17.35 10.22 4.45
CA SER A 133 18.80 10.08 4.58
C SER A 133 19.56 10.67 3.39
N LEU A 134 18.96 10.67 2.20
CA LEU A 134 19.58 11.11 0.95
C LEU A 134 19.42 12.60 0.69
N VAL A 135 18.29 13.19 1.09
CA VAL A 135 17.96 14.60 0.84
C VAL A 135 18.46 15.51 1.98
N ARG A 136 18.59 16.80 1.67
CA ARG A 136 19.03 17.81 2.62
C ARG A 136 17.92 18.77 3.04
N THR A 137 16.86 18.88 2.23
CA THR A 137 15.76 19.82 2.45
C THR A 137 14.42 19.13 2.58
N GLN A 138 13.51 19.74 3.33
CA GLN A 138 12.15 19.26 3.50
C GLN A 138 11.40 19.23 2.17
N MET A 139 11.61 20.24 1.30
CA MET A 139 10.98 20.30 -0.01
C MET A 139 11.40 19.14 -0.92
N ALA A 140 12.69 18.80 -0.94
CA ALA A 140 13.18 17.64 -1.70
C ALA A 140 12.60 16.32 -1.14
N ALA A 141 12.47 16.20 0.17
CA ALA A 141 11.83 15.03 0.79
C ALA A 141 10.37 14.92 0.37
N LEU A 142 9.61 16.02 0.38
CA LEU A 142 8.20 16.04 -0.02
C LEU A 142 8.02 15.57 -1.45
N VAL A 143 8.77 16.15 -2.38
CA VAL A 143 8.65 15.83 -3.80
C VAL A 143 9.02 14.35 -4.04
N ILE A 144 10.18 13.91 -3.55
CA ILE A 144 10.65 12.55 -3.81
C ILE A 144 9.77 11.50 -3.12
N ALA A 145 9.42 11.71 -1.83
CA ALA A 145 8.57 10.78 -1.10
C ALA A 145 7.13 10.78 -1.67
N GLY A 146 6.60 11.95 -2.01
CA GLY A 146 5.30 12.09 -2.64
C GLY A 146 5.22 11.28 -3.94
N PHE A 147 6.18 11.45 -4.85
CA PHE A 147 6.21 10.68 -6.09
C PHE A 147 6.44 9.18 -5.85
N LEU A 148 7.45 8.82 -5.06
CA LEU A 148 7.88 7.43 -4.91
C LEU A 148 6.88 6.58 -4.12
N LEU A 149 6.14 7.16 -3.17
CA LEU A 149 5.14 6.46 -2.38
C LEU A 149 3.73 6.51 -2.97
N THR A 150 3.41 7.53 -3.79
CA THR A 150 2.06 7.70 -4.33
C THR A 150 1.90 7.13 -5.73
N LEU A 151 2.84 7.39 -6.65
CA LEU A 151 2.72 6.94 -8.05
C LEU A 151 2.65 5.41 -8.19
N PRO A 152 3.45 4.60 -7.48
CA PRO A 152 3.30 3.15 -7.56
C PRO A 152 1.95 2.64 -7.05
N VAL A 153 1.37 3.31 -6.04
CA VAL A 153 0.02 2.96 -5.59
C VAL A 153 -1.00 3.20 -6.70
N ILE A 154 -0.90 4.29 -7.42
CA ILE A 154 -1.86 4.66 -8.47
C ILE A 154 -1.67 3.77 -9.71
N ASN A 155 -0.43 3.62 -10.19
CA ASN A 155 -0.16 3.00 -11.49
C ASN A 155 0.16 1.51 -11.41
N GLU A 156 0.88 1.07 -10.37
CA GLU A 156 1.49 -0.27 -10.31
C GLU A 156 0.72 -1.23 -9.37
N SER A 157 0.00 -0.72 -8.36
CA SER A 157 -0.59 -1.57 -7.32
C SER A 157 -1.76 -2.45 -7.77
N GLY A 158 -2.26 -2.24 -8.99
CA GLY A 158 -3.49 -2.88 -9.44
C GLY A 158 -4.76 -2.16 -8.95
N LEU A 159 -4.64 -0.96 -8.37
CA LEU A 159 -5.77 -0.19 -7.84
C LEU A 159 -6.79 0.14 -8.93
N PHE A 160 -6.37 0.81 -9.99
CA PHE A 160 -7.22 1.18 -11.12
C PHE A 160 -7.15 0.19 -12.27
N ARG A 161 -5.99 -0.42 -12.50
CA ARG A 161 -5.78 -1.39 -13.57
C ARG A 161 -5.36 -2.74 -12.98
N PRO A 162 -6.18 -3.79 -13.12
CA PRO A 162 -5.84 -5.12 -12.59
C PRO A 162 -4.50 -5.63 -13.14
N LEU A 163 -3.70 -6.30 -12.33
CA LEU A 163 -2.39 -6.83 -12.70
C LEU A 163 -2.42 -7.77 -13.91
N TYR A 164 -3.51 -8.55 -14.07
CA TYR A 164 -3.65 -9.46 -15.20
C TYR A 164 -3.86 -8.74 -16.54
N ALA A 165 -4.29 -7.47 -16.51
CA ALA A 165 -4.46 -6.63 -17.69
C ALA A 165 -3.21 -5.81 -18.05
N MET A 166 -2.13 -5.93 -17.24
CA MET A 166 -0.85 -5.27 -17.50
C MET A 166 0.03 -6.10 -18.43
N PRO A 167 0.86 -5.46 -19.29
CA PRO A 167 1.93 -6.13 -20.02
C PRO A 167 2.89 -6.87 -19.07
N PRO A 168 3.58 -7.93 -19.53
CA PRO A 168 4.44 -8.74 -18.66
C PRO A 168 5.55 -7.94 -17.95
N ASP A 169 6.17 -6.99 -18.63
CA ASP A 169 7.19 -6.08 -18.13
C ASP A 169 6.66 -5.16 -17.01
N ALA A 170 5.53 -4.50 -17.26
CA ALA A 170 4.87 -3.66 -16.27
C ALA A 170 4.40 -4.48 -15.04
N ARG A 171 3.92 -5.71 -15.27
CA ARG A 171 3.54 -6.61 -14.18
C ARG A 171 4.73 -7.00 -13.30
N MET A 172 5.89 -7.27 -13.89
CA MET A 172 7.11 -7.55 -13.13
C MET A 172 7.54 -6.36 -12.27
N GLN A 173 7.49 -5.14 -12.83
CA GLN A 173 7.76 -3.92 -12.06
C GLN A 173 6.77 -3.74 -10.91
N ALA A 174 5.48 -3.95 -11.18
CA ALA A 174 4.43 -3.84 -10.17
C ALA A 174 4.68 -4.75 -8.95
N LEU A 175 5.19 -5.95 -9.15
CA LEU A 175 5.48 -6.91 -8.07
C LEU A 175 6.66 -6.49 -7.17
N LEU A 176 7.47 -5.51 -7.56
CA LEU A 176 8.55 -4.96 -6.73
C LEU A 176 8.05 -3.95 -5.70
N TRP A 177 6.83 -3.43 -5.87
CA TRP A 177 6.28 -2.39 -5.00
C TRP A 177 5.45 -2.96 -3.84
N PRO A 178 5.67 -2.47 -2.60
CA PRO A 178 4.86 -2.87 -1.44
C PRO A 178 3.37 -2.65 -1.63
N ALA A 179 2.99 -1.58 -2.33
CA ALA A 179 1.60 -1.23 -2.61
C ALA A 179 0.83 -2.34 -3.33
N THR A 180 1.45 -3.02 -4.28
CA THR A 180 0.85 -4.13 -5.04
C THR A 180 0.45 -5.28 -4.12
N HIS A 181 1.33 -5.66 -3.22
CA HIS A 181 1.07 -6.71 -2.24
C HIS A 181 0.01 -6.31 -1.23
N TYR A 182 0.03 -5.04 -0.78
CA TYR A 182 -0.95 -4.54 0.17
C TYR A 182 -2.36 -4.43 -0.45
N VAL A 183 -2.49 -3.94 -1.68
CA VAL A 183 -3.79 -3.90 -2.40
C VAL A 183 -4.34 -5.31 -2.60
N ALA A 184 -3.49 -6.30 -2.90
CA ALA A 184 -3.91 -7.70 -2.99
C ALA A 184 -4.42 -8.22 -1.63
N ILE A 185 -3.74 -7.87 -0.54
CA ILE A 185 -4.13 -8.24 0.84
C ILE A 185 -5.47 -7.61 1.20
N THR A 186 -5.63 -6.29 1.05
CA THR A 186 -6.85 -5.58 1.43
C THR A 186 -8.06 -6.09 0.66
N ARG A 187 -7.94 -6.29 -0.64
CA ARG A 187 -9.01 -6.91 -1.45
C ARG A 187 -9.30 -8.35 -1.03
N GLY A 188 -8.28 -9.11 -0.68
CA GLY A 188 -8.44 -10.47 -0.16
C GLY A 188 -9.25 -10.49 1.13
N ILE A 189 -8.96 -9.59 2.07
CA ILE A 189 -9.64 -9.50 3.36
C ILE A 189 -11.06 -8.96 3.17
N PHE A 190 -11.23 -7.81 2.49
CA PHE A 190 -12.54 -7.18 2.35
C PHE A 190 -13.51 -8.03 1.55
N LEU A 191 -13.15 -8.43 0.34
CA LEU A 191 -14.08 -9.02 -0.62
C LEU A 191 -14.18 -10.54 -0.52
N LYS A 192 -13.03 -11.20 -0.31
CA LYS A 192 -12.97 -12.67 -0.34
C LYS A 192 -13.06 -13.29 1.04
N GLY A 193 -12.75 -12.54 2.11
CA GLY A 193 -12.69 -13.06 3.48
C GLY A 193 -11.62 -14.14 3.66
N VAL A 194 -10.54 -14.12 2.85
CA VAL A 194 -9.46 -15.10 2.96
C VAL A 194 -8.69 -14.91 4.27
N GLY A 195 -8.32 -16.01 4.90
CA GLY A 195 -7.51 -16.00 6.12
C GLY A 195 -6.04 -15.69 5.85
N ILE A 196 -5.30 -15.47 6.94
CA ILE A 196 -3.88 -15.11 6.95
C ILE A 196 -3.02 -16.05 6.10
N GLN A 197 -3.32 -17.34 6.06
CA GLN A 197 -2.55 -18.36 5.32
C GLN A 197 -2.48 -18.06 3.81
N ALA A 198 -3.57 -17.62 3.21
CA ALA A 198 -3.62 -17.28 1.79
C ALA A 198 -2.85 -16.00 1.46
N LEU A 199 -2.58 -15.16 2.45
CA LEU A 199 -1.94 -13.85 2.32
C LEU A 199 -0.49 -13.85 2.78
N LEU A 200 0.02 -14.98 3.31
CA LEU A 200 1.38 -15.10 3.85
C LEU A 200 2.46 -14.68 2.85
N GLY A 201 2.33 -15.05 1.58
CA GLY A 201 3.31 -14.67 0.56
C GLY A 201 3.45 -13.16 0.41
N ASN A 202 2.32 -12.46 0.33
CA ASN A 202 2.31 -10.99 0.25
C ASN A 202 2.80 -10.35 1.56
N GLY A 203 2.39 -10.90 2.71
CA GLY A 203 2.83 -10.43 4.03
C GLY A 203 4.31 -10.62 4.26
N LEU A 204 4.87 -11.76 3.85
CA LEU A 204 6.30 -12.04 3.95
C LEU A 204 7.12 -11.07 3.09
N PHE A 205 6.64 -10.77 1.87
CA PHE A 205 7.28 -9.76 1.03
C PHE A 205 7.33 -8.41 1.77
N LEU A 206 6.20 -7.93 2.31
CA LEU A 206 6.14 -6.66 3.05
C LEU A 206 7.08 -6.64 4.25
N LEU A 207 7.14 -7.74 5.01
CA LEU A 207 8.02 -7.89 6.17
C LEU A 207 9.49 -7.80 5.75
N VAL A 208 9.92 -8.62 4.79
CA VAL A 208 11.31 -8.66 4.34
C VAL A 208 11.71 -7.34 3.72
N PHE A 209 10.87 -6.76 2.84
CA PHE A 209 11.11 -5.47 2.23
C PHE A 209 11.25 -4.37 3.30
N GLY A 210 10.34 -4.33 4.26
CA GLY A 210 10.38 -3.38 5.36
C GLY A 210 11.64 -3.53 6.22
N LEU A 211 11.99 -4.74 6.63
CA LEU A 211 13.19 -4.99 7.44
C LEU A 211 14.48 -4.61 6.70
N VAL A 212 14.59 -4.96 5.42
CA VAL A 212 15.76 -4.63 4.60
C VAL A 212 15.93 -3.12 4.48
N LEU A 213 14.86 -2.38 4.12
CA LEU A 213 14.97 -0.94 3.91
C LEU A 213 15.18 -0.16 5.21
N ASN A 214 14.52 -0.56 6.30
CA ASN A 214 14.79 0.06 7.61
C ASN A 214 16.20 -0.25 8.09
N GLY A 215 16.70 -1.48 7.90
CA GLY A 215 18.08 -1.85 8.19
C GLY A 215 19.09 -1.03 7.40
N LEU A 216 18.86 -0.86 6.10
CA LEU A 216 19.68 0.01 5.24
C LEU A 216 19.65 1.47 5.67
N ALA A 217 18.48 1.97 6.07
CA ALA A 217 18.33 3.33 6.59
C ALA A 217 19.18 3.53 7.86
N VAL A 218 19.05 2.62 8.84
CA VAL A 218 19.85 2.64 10.08
C VAL A 218 21.36 2.60 9.79
N TRP A 219 21.77 1.70 8.87
CA TRP A 219 23.17 1.57 8.48
C TRP A 219 23.72 2.84 7.81
N ARG A 220 22.93 3.48 6.95
CA ARG A 220 23.31 4.71 6.27
C ARG A 220 23.43 5.90 7.22
N PHE A 221 22.53 6.02 8.18
CA PHE A 221 22.62 7.03 9.25
C PHE A 221 23.93 6.88 10.05
N ARG A 222 24.45 5.65 10.16
CA ARG A 222 25.71 5.36 10.85
C ARG A 222 26.95 5.92 10.13
N LYS A 223 26.96 5.95 8.78
CA LYS A 223 28.11 6.41 7.99
C LYS A 223 28.31 7.92 7.93
N LYS A 224 27.27 8.72 8.20
CA LYS A 224 27.37 10.19 8.12
C LYS A 224 27.89 10.85 9.41
N LEU A 225 28.20 10.07 10.43
CA LEU A 225 28.60 10.52 11.76
C LEU A 225 30.03 10.11 12.11
N SER A 226 30.74 9.48 11.21
CA SER A 226 32.18 9.21 11.24
C SER A 226 32.89 10.08 10.20
#